data_e753b0615d7122d7e050069168d08ca5
#
_entry.id   e753b0615d7122d7e050069168d08ca5
#
_cell.length_a   1.000
_cell.length_b   1.000
_cell.length_c   1.000
_cell.angle_alpha   90.00
_cell.angle_beta   90.00
_cell.angle_gamma   90.00
#
_symmetry.space_group_name_H-M   'P 1'
#
loop_
_entity.id
_entity.type
_entity.pdbx_description
1 polymer ?
#
loop_
_entity_poly.entity_id
_entity_poly.type
_entity_poly.pdbx_seq_one_letter_code
_entity_poly.pdbx_strand_id
1 'polypeptide(L)'
;MSTFERDEYKWRETYFVLFDSARRPSLKKVERVLRNLNDRFELSNAMADEDGRFESITVMSPDDYAALDISYETGEEVVEQGALLRQELKSSAADDDERTKVERLPKCDARFDLLHFEQVTDDEPQDEMDEILDPSALLIVLDALVELTDGVGVDPASGTLL
;
A
#
# COMPACT_ATOMS: atom_id res chain seq x y z
N MET A 1 10.66 18.05 6.45
CA MET A 1 10.51 16.95 7.41
C MET A 1 9.37 16.06 7.00
N SER A 2 9.60 14.76 7.00
CA SER A 2 8.55 13.78 6.78
C SER A 2 7.56 13.80 7.94
N THR A 3 6.28 13.60 7.66
CA THR A 3 5.23 13.47 8.68
C THR A 3 5.55 12.35 9.68
N PHE A 4 6.28 11.33 9.24
CA PHE A 4 6.60 10.14 10.04
C PHE A 4 7.79 10.32 10.98
N GLU A 5 8.45 11.46 10.94
CA GLU A 5 9.47 11.84 11.92
C GLU A 5 8.87 12.46 13.17
N ARG A 6 7.56 12.70 13.17
CA ARG A 6 6.85 13.23 14.33
C ARG A 6 6.49 12.10 15.28
N ASP A 7 6.68 12.33 16.59
CA ASP A 7 6.37 11.37 17.65
C ASP A 7 4.87 11.03 17.72
N GLU A 8 4.01 11.82 17.09
CA GLU A 8 2.56 11.64 17.06
C GLU A 8 2.11 10.53 16.12
N TYR A 9 2.99 10.02 15.24
CA TYR A 9 2.69 8.94 14.32
C TYR A 9 3.52 7.71 14.63
N LYS A 10 2.85 6.57 14.65
CA LYS A 10 3.47 5.28 14.95
C LYS A 10 3.17 4.31 13.82
N TRP A 11 4.22 3.66 13.30
CA TRP A 11 4.05 2.62 12.29
C TRP A 11 3.26 1.43 12.85
N ARG A 12 2.33 0.92 12.02
CA ARG A 12 1.50 -0.26 12.34
C ARG A 12 1.86 -1.45 11.48
N GLU A 13 1.72 -1.31 10.18
CA GLU A 13 1.97 -2.40 9.23
C GLU A 13 2.39 -1.86 7.87
N THR A 14 2.95 -2.76 7.06
CA THR A 14 3.31 -2.48 5.68
C THR A 14 2.62 -3.50 4.79
N TYR A 15 1.95 -3.02 3.72
CA TYR A 15 1.39 -3.87 2.69
C TYR A 15 2.06 -3.56 1.36
N PHE A 16 2.03 -4.54 0.47
CA PHE A 16 2.59 -4.40 -0.87
C PHE A 16 1.54 -4.59 -1.95
N VAL A 17 1.71 -3.88 -3.07
CA VAL A 17 1.01 -4.16 -4.31
C VAL A 17 2.09 -4.47 -5.34
N LEU A 18 2.13 -5.71 -5.82
CA LEU A 18 3.07 -6.12 -6.87
C LEU A 18 2.36 -6.02 -8.22
N PHE A 19 3.05 -5.47 -9.23
CA PHE A 19 2.47 -5.27 -10.54
C PHE A 19 3.55 -5.19 -11.61
N ASP A 20 3.11 -5.15 -12.88
CA ASP A 20 3.99 -4.96 -14.03
C ASP A 20 4.34 -3.46 -14.14
N SER A 21 5.63 -3.15 -14.23
CA SER A 21 6.11 -1.76 -14.33
C SER A 21 5.56 -1.02 -15.53
N ALA A 22 5.15 -1.72 -16.59
CA ALA A 22 4.49 -1.12 -17.75
C ALA A 22 3.15 -0.48 -17.39
N ARG A 23 2.57 -0.85 -16.25
CA ARG A 23 1.31 -0.30 -15.74
C ARG A 23 1.49 0.77 -14.68
N ARG A 24 2.70 1.22 -14.46
CA ARG A 24 3.00 2.31 -13.52
C ARG A 24 2.16 3.54 -13.87
N PRO A 25 1.33 4.03 -12.94
CA PRO A 25 0.47 5.17 -13.21
C PRO A 25 1.22 6.50 -13.14
N SER A 26 0.62 7.55 -13.67
CA SER A 26 1.09 8.91 -13.45
C SER A 26 0.73 9.37 -12.04
N LEU A 27 1.49 10.34 -11.52
CA LEU A 27 1.17 10.95 -10.22
C LEU A 27 -0.23 11.56 -10.23
N LYS A 28 -0.61 12.24 -11.31
CA LYS A 28 -1.94 12.86 -11.44
C LYS A 28 -3.06 11.83 -11.34
N LYS A 29 -2.85 10.66 -11.92
CA LYS A 29 -3.85 9.60 -11.89
C LYS A 29 -4.00 9.02 -10.49
N VAL A 30 -2.89 8.81 -9.79
CA VAL A 30 -2.91 8.36 -8.39
C VAL A 30 -3.63 9.38 -7.51
N GLU A 31 -3.29 10.66 -7.64
CA GLU A 31 -3.95 11.73 -6.88
C GLU A 31 -5.46 11.74 -7.12
N ARG A 32 -5.88 11.61 -8.37
CA ARG A 32 -7.31 11.58 -8.75
C ARG A 32 -8.03 10.39 -8.11
N VAL A 33 -7.43 9.22 -8.17
CA VAL A 33 -7.99 7.99 -7.58
C VAL A 33 -8.15 8.18 -6.07
N LEU A 34 -7.13 8.67 -5.40
CA LEU A 34 -7.17 8.88 -3.95
C LEU A 34 -8.22 9.89 -3.53
N ARG A 35 -8.34 11.01 -4.25
CA ARG A 35 -9.36 12.03 -3.96
C ARG A 35 -10.78 11.52 -4.20
N ASN A 36 -10.95 10.63 -5.18
CA ASN A 36 -12.25 10.02 -5.44
C ASN A 36 -12.68 9.00 -4.40
N LEU A 37 -11.72 8.40 -3.68
CA LEU A 37 -12.03 7.47 -2.60
C LEU A 37 -12.59 8.18 -1.38
N ASN A 38 -12.03 9.32 -1.04
CA ASN A 38 -12.46 10.13 0.09
C ASN A 38 -11.96 11.56 -0.09
N ASP A 39 -12.87 12.51 -0.22
CA ASP A 39 -12.53 13.92 -0.42
C ASP A 39 -11.87 14.56 0.81
N ARG A 40 -11.93 13.89 1.96
CA ARG A 40 -11.28 14.33 3.19
C ARG A 40 -9.83 13.88 3.31
N PHE A 41 -9.37 13.01 2.42
CA PHE A 41 -7.96 12.66 2.39
C PHE A 41 -7.11 13.90 2.06
N GLU A 42 -6.09 14.11 2.87
CA GLU A 42 -5.12 15.17 2.64
C GLU A 42 -3.87 14.56 2.00
N LEU A 43 -3.54 15.03 0.80
CA LEU A 43 -2.41 14.53 0.05
C LEU A 43 -1.22 15.47 0.21
N SER A 44 -0.05 14.92 0.49
CA SER A 44 1.18 15.70 0.67
C SER A 44 2.38 14.91 0.20
N ASN A 45 3.54 15.58 0.11
CA ASN A 45 4.81 14.96 -0.29
C ASN A 45 4.72 14.21 -1.62
N ALA A 46 3.87 14.68 -2.53
CA ALA A 46 3.69 14.06 -3.84
C ALA A 46 4.93 14.25 -4.70
N MET A 47 5.46 13.13 -5.22
CA MET A 47 6.65 13.11 -6.06
C MET A 47 6.41 12.29 -7.32
N ALA A 48 6.96 12.78 -8.42
CA ALA A 48 6.92 12.08 -9.72
C ALA A 48 8.30 12.15 -10.37
N ASP A 49 8.54 11.23 -11.33
CA ASP A 49 9.76 11.27 -12.12
C ASP A 49 9.66 12.34 -13.23
N GLU A 50 10.68 12.43 -14.08
CA GLU A 50 10.74 13.40 -15.17
C GLU A 50 9.56 13.28 -16.17
N ASP A 51 9.01 12.08 -16.31
CA ASP A 51 7.89 11.79 -17.19
C ASP A 51 6.52 11.96 -16.50
N GLY A 52 6.52 12.38 -15.24
CA GLY A 52 5.29 12.56 -14.47
C GLY A 52 4.72 11.27 -13.89
N ARG A 53 5.49 10.18 -13.90
CA ARG A 53 5.05 8.91 -13.34
C ARG A 53 5.22 8.90 -11.82
N PHE A 54 4.32 8.24 -11.16
CA PHE A 54 4.24 8.21 -9.69
C PHE A 54 5.53 7.66 -9.04
N GLU A 55 6.06 8.37 -8.05
CA GLU A 55 7.16 7.90 -7.20
C GLU A 55 6.72 7.72 -5.75
N SER A 56 6.08 8.72 -5.17
CA SER A 56 5.62 8.64 -3.78
C SER A 56 4.54 9.66 -3.47
N ILE A 57 3.76 9.39 -2.42
CA ILE A 57 2.76 10.31 -1.88
C ILE A 57 2.45 9.93 -0.43
N THR A 58 2.10 10.92 0.36
CA THR A 58 1.58 10.72 1.72
C THR A 58 0.09 11.03 1.74
N VAL A 59 -0.71 10.11 2.27
CA VAL A 59 -2.16 10.26 2.43
C VAL A 59 -2.46 10.39 3.92
N MET A 60 -3.03 11.51 4.31
CA MET A 60 -3.51 11.71 5.69
C MET A 60 -5.00 11.46 5.72
N SER A 61 -5.45 10.60 6.63
CA SER A 61 -6.87 10.34 6.86
C SER A 61 -7.24 10.80 8.27
N PRO A 62 -7.63 12.08 8.44
CA PRO A 62 -7.94 12.60 9.79
C PRO A 62 -9.09 11.90 10.46
N ASP A 63 -10.08 11.45 9.71
CA ASP A 63 -11.26 10.75 10.24
C ASP A 63 -10.92 9.40 10.88
N ASP A 64 -9.84 8.76 10.40
CA ASP A 64 -9.40 7.44 10.87
C ASP A 64 -8.16 7.52 11.76
N TYR A 65 -7.69 8.73 12.04
CA TYR A 65 -6.44 8.97 12.79
C TYR A 65 -5.26 8.18 12.19
N ALA A 66 -5.18 8.16 10.85
CA ALA A 66 -4.23 7.35 10.11
C ALA A 66 -3.51 8.15 9.05
N ALA A 67 -2.34 7.67 8.68
CA ALA A 67 -1.57 8.16 7.55
C ALA A 67 -0.98 7.00 6.78
N LEU A 68 -0.93 7.14 5.47
CA LEU A 68 -0.32 6.16 4.58
C LEU A 68 0.82 6.82 3.82
N ASP A 69 1.97 6.16 3.81
CA ASP A 69 3.08 6.54 2.94
C ASP A 69 3.17 5.50 1.83
N ILE A 70 3.00 5.96 0.59
CA ILE A 70 2.98 5.09 -0.58
C ILE A 70 4.18 5.42 -1.44
N SER A 71 5.02 4.44 -1.71
CA SER A 71 6.21 4.62 -2.54
C SER A 71 6.31 3.53 -3.61
N TYR A 72 6.96 3.88 -4.72
CA TYR A 72 7.17 2.99 -5.85
C TYR A 72 8.58 2.41 -5.80
N GLU A 73 8.66 1.10 -5.96
CA GLU A 73 9.92 0.37 -6.03
C GLU A 73 9.91 -0.53 -7.26
N THR A 74 11.08 -0.74 -7.85
CA THR A 74 11.26 -1.63 -9.00
C THR A 74 12.66 -2.23 -8.96
N GLY A 75 12.86 -3.35 -9.65
CA GLY A 75 14.15 -3.98 -9.79
C GLY A 75 14.14 -5.47 -9.48
N GLU A 76 15.34 -6.05 -9.43
CA GLU A 76 15.53 -7.48 -9.22
C GLU A 76 14.99 -7.95 -7.86
N GLU A 77 15.08 -7.13 -6.84
CA GLU A 77 14.58 -7.46 -5.50
C GLU A 77 13.08 -7.69 -5.51
N VAL A 78 12.34 -6.91 -6.29
CA VAL A 78 10.90 -7.07 -6.43
C VAL A 78 10.58 -8.39 -7.15
N VAL A 79 11.30 -8.70 -8.21
CA VAL A 79 11.13 -9.94 -8.97
C VAL A 79 11.43 -11.16 -8.09
N GLU A 80 12.50 -11.11 -7.31
CA GLU A 80 12.88 -12.17 -6.38
C GLU A 80 11.82 -12.37 -5.31
N GLN A 81 11.28 -11.29 -4.77
CA GLN A 81 10.20 -11.34 -3.78
C GLN A 81 8.96 -12.01 -4.38
N GLY A 82 8.59 -11.66 -5.60
CA GLY A 82 7.46 -12.29 -6.29
C GLY A 82 7.63 -13.79 -6.46
N ALA A 83 8.83 -14.21 -6.83
CA ALA A 83 9.16 -15.62 -6.99
C ALA A 83 9.09 -16.39 -5.65
N LEU A 84 9.60 -15.80 -4.57
CA LEU A 84 9.53 -16.39 -3.23
C LEU A 84 8.08 -16.50 -2.74
N LEU A 85 7.29 -15.47 -2.94
CA LEU A 85 5.87 -15.46 -2.56
C LEU A 85 5.10 -16.54 -3.33
N ARG A 86 5.39 -16.69 -4.62
CA ARG A 86 4.78 -17.76 -5.42
C ARG A 86 5.09 -19.13 -4.83
N GLN A 87 6.35 -19.35 -4.49
CA GLN A 87 6.78 -20.63 -3.92
C GLN A 87 6.08 -20.93 -2.59
N GLU A 88 5.94 -19.90 -1.75
CA GLU A 88 5.29 -20.04 -0.44
C GLU A 88 3.77 -20.23 -0.55
N LEU A 89 3.13 -19.57 -1.51
CA LEU A 89 1.68 -19.51 -1.59
C LEU A 89 1.04 -20.52 -2.54
N LYS A 90 1.82 -21.13 -3.44
CA LYS A 90 1.26 -22.02 -4.47
C LYS A 90 0.51 -23.22 -3.92
N SER A 91 0.91 -23.73 -2.74
CA SER A 91 0.27 -24.87 -2.12
C SER A 91 -0.90 -24.50 -1.21
N SER A 92 -1.03 -23.23 -0.85
CA SER A 92 -2.06 -22.75 0.06
C SER A 92 -3.17 -21.96 -0.65
N ALA A 93 -3.08 -21.81 -1.97
CA ALA A 93 -4.10 -21.11 -2.76
C ALA A 93 -5.44 -21.88 -2.66
N ALA A 94 -6.47 -21.19 -2.17
CA ALA A 94 -7.75 -21.79 -1.84
C ALA A 94 -8.67 -21.98 -3.06
N ASP A 95 -8.54 -21.12 -4.08
CA ASP A 95 -9.41 -21.13 -5.26
C ASP A 95 -8.62 -20.76 -6.52
N ASP A 96 -9.31 -20.79 -7.67
CA ASP A 96 -8.70 -20.48 -8.97
C ASP A 96 -8.25 -19.03 -9.08
N ASP A 97 -8.98 -18.10 -8.45
CA ASP A 97 -8.60 -16.68 -8.43
C ASP A 97 -7.28 -16.47 -7.68
N GLU A 98 -7.12 -17.10 -6.53
CA GLU A 98 -5.86 -17.02 -5.78
C GLU A 98 -4.71 -17.68 -6.55
N ARG A 99 -4.96 -18.82 -7.19
CA ARG A 99 -3.95 -19.50 -8.02
C ARG A 99 -3.49 -18.62 -9.17
N THR A 100 -4.42 -17.94 -9.82
CA THR A 100 -4.10 -17.00 -10.91
C THR A 100 -3.22 -15.87 -10.40
N LYS A 101 -3.56 -15.30 -9.24
CA LYS A 101 -2.76 -14.24 -8.62
C LYS A 101 -1.36 -14.74 -8.27
N VAL A 102 -1.25 -15.91 -7.65
CA VAL A 102 0.03 -16.52 -7.28
C VAL A 102 0.93 -16.73 -8.50
N GLU A 103 0.37 -17.22 -9.60
CA GLU A 103 1.12 -17.45 -10.84
C GLU A 103 1.58 -16.14 -11.52
N ARG A 104 0.93 -15.02 -11.21
CA ARG A 104 1.32 -13.71 -11.73
C ARG A 104 2.47 -13.06 -10.93
N LEU A 105 2.68 -13.47 -9.69
CA LEU A 105 3.68 -12.85 -8.81
C LEU A 105 5.09 -12.80 -9.40
N PRO A 106 5.63 -13.88 -10.02
CA PRO A 106 6.97 -13.82 -10.60
C PRO A 106 7.11 -12.89 -11.79
N LYS A 107 6.00 -12.49 -12.40
CA LYS A 107 5.97 -11.60 -13.56
C LYS A 107 5.93 -10.13 -13.15
N CYS A 108 5.75 -9.84 -11.86
CA CYS A 108 5.70 -8.49 -11.33
C CYS A 108 7.14 -8.00 -11.07
N ASP A 109 7.51 -6.91 -11.73
CA ASP A 109 8.82 -6.28 -11.57
C ASP A 109 8.76 -4.94 -10.86
N ALA A 110 7.57 -4.55 -10.41
CA ALA A 110 7.31 -3.30 -9.70
C ALA A 110 6.43 -3.54 -8.49
N ARG A 111 6.52 -2.63 -7.53
CA ARG A 111 5.82 -2.75 -6.27
C ARG A 111 5.48 -1.37 -5.73
N PHE A 112 4.29 -1.22 -5.15
CA PHE A 112 4.00 -0.14 -4.22
C PHE A 112 4.20 -0.65 -2.79
N ASP A 113 4.91 0.14 -2.00
CA ASP A 113 5.02 -0.06 -0.56
C ASP A 113 4.01 0.87 0.12
N LEU A 114 3.07 0.31 0.87
CA LEU A 114 2.08 1.07 1.63
C LEU A 114 2.41 0.93 3.11
N LEU A 115 2.98 1.97 3.70
CA LEU A 115 3.28 2.01 5.13
C LEU A 115 2.13 2.69 5.85
N HIS A 116 1.50 1.98 6.78
CA HIS A 116 0.38 2.47 7.56
C HIS A 116 0.86 2.97 8.92
N PHE A 117 0.54 4.22 9.22
CA PHE A 117 0.86 4.87 10.49
C PHE A 117 -0.44 5.26 11.18
N GLU A 118 -0.47 5.12 12.49
CA GLU A 118 -1.57 5.63 13.28
C GLU A 118 -1.14 6.89 14.02
N GLN A 119 -2.09 7.81 14.20
CA GLN A 119 -1.89 9.01 15.01
C GLN A 119 -2.09 8.64 16.47
N VAL A 120 -1.06 8.87 17.29
CA VAL A 120 -1.10 8.63 18.72
C VAL A 120 -1.38 9.95 19.42
N THR A 121 -2.43 10.00 20.24
CA THR A 121 -2.74 11.17 21.07
C THR A 121 -2.40 10.84 22.51
N ASP A 122 -1.80 11.80 23.24
CA ASP A 122 -1.35 11.63 24.62
C ASP A 122 -2.51 11.46 25.61
N ASP A 123 -3.72 11.79 25.19
CA ASP A 123 -4.89 11.85 26.07
C ASP A 123 -5.70 10.56 26.14
N GLU A 124 -5.36 9.53 25.37
CA GLU A 124 -6.11 8.28 25.32
C GLU A 124 -5.25 7.08 25.67
N PRO A 125 -5.78 6.11 26.47
CA PRO A 125 -5.08 4.88 26.75
C PRO A 125 -4.84 4.09 25.46
N GLN A 126 -3.62 3.61 25.27
CA GLN A 126 -3.24 2.87 24.05
C GLN A 126 -4.11 1.63 23.81
N ASP A 127 -4.58 0.99 24.87
CA ASP A 127 -5.40 -0.21 24.75
C ASP A 127 -6.77 0.05 24.11
N GLU A 128 -7.35 1.22 24.39
CA GLU A 128 -8.62 1.62 23.78
C GLU A 128 -8.45 2.02 22.32
N MET A 129 -7.30 2.56 21.95
CA MET A 129 -7.01 2.96 20.57
C MET A 129 -6.83 1.75 19.64
N ASP A 130 -6.24 0.68 20.14
CA ASP A 130 -6.08 -0.54 19.35
C ASP A 130 -7.42 -1.18 18.96
N GLU A 131 -8.45 -0.96 19.77
CA GLU A 131 -9.80 -1.44 19.47
C GLU A 131 -10.57 -0.52 18.51
N ILE A 132 -10.23 0.77 18.49
CA ILE A 132 -10.96 1.80 17.74
C ILE A 132 -10.37 1.99 16.33
N LEU A 133 -9.10 1.64 16.11
CA LEU A 133 -8.44 1.90 14.85
C LEU A 133 -8.92 0.96 13.77
N ASP A 134 -9.66 1.55 12.85
CA ASP A 134 -10.23 0.86 11.70
C ASP A 134 -9.22 0.90 10.55
N PRO A 135 -8.78 -0.24 10.00
CA PRO A 135 -7.87 -0.26 8.85
C PRO A 135 -8.56 0.08 7.53
N SER A 136 -9.79 0.55 7.55
CA SER A 136 -10.59 0.81 6.35
C SER A 136 -9.90 1.71 5.35
N ALA A 137 -9.25 2.78 5.81
CA ALA A 137 -8.54 3.69 4.92
C ALA A 137 -7.43 2.98 4.16
N LEU A 138 -6.65 2.17 4.85
CA LEU A 138 -5.58 1.37 4.24
C LEU A 138 -6.13 0.39 3.20
N LEU A 139 -7.18 -0.35 3.55
CA LEU A 139 -7.75 -1.37 2.68
C LEU A 139 -8.40 -0.76 1.44
N ILE A 140 -9.08 0.37 1.57
CA ILE A 140 -9.68 1.09 0.44
C ILE A 140 -8.61 1.57 -0.53
N VAL A 141 -7.53 2.14 -0.01
CA VAL A 141 -6.42 2.61 -0.83
C VAL A 141 -5.70 1.44 -1.50
N LEU A 142 -5.46 0.37 -0.76
CA LEU A 142 -4.82 -0.84 -1.29
C LEU A 142 -5.62 -1.39 -2.47
N ASP A 143 -6.93 -1.58 -2.30
CA ASP A 143 -7.81 -2.10 -3.35
C ASP A 143 -7.81 -1.20 -4.58
N ALA A 144 -7.83 0.11 -4.39
CA ALA A 144 -7.81 1.06 -5.50
C ALA A 144 -6.50 0.98 -6.29
N LEU A 145 -5.37 0.81 -5.62
CA LEU A 145 -4.07 0.68 -6.27
C LEU A 145 -3.94 -0.67 -6.99
N VAL A 146 -4.47 -1.73 -6.42
CA VAL A 146 -4.53 -3.04 -7.08
C VAL A 146 -5.32 -2.94 -8.39
N GLU A 147 -6.48 -2.30 -8.33
CA GLU A 147 -7.34 -2.13 -9.50
C GLU A 147 -6.67 -1.23 -10.57
N LEU A 148 -6.04 -0.15 -10.12
CA LEU A 148 -5.36 0.80 -11.01
C LEU A 148 -4.21 0.16 -11.80
N THR A 149 -3.48 -0.76 -11.19
CA THR A 149 -2.29 -1.39 -11.77
C THR A 149 -2.53 -2.82 -12.27
N ASP A 150 -3.72 -3.35 -12.06
CA ASP A 150 -4.01 -4.78 -12.27
C ASP A 150 -3.00 -5.66 -11.52
N GLY A 151 -2.65 -5.22 -10.32
CA GLY A 151 -1.64 -5.85 -9.49
C GLY A 151 -2.18 -6.87 -8.49
N VAL A 152 -1.31 -7.30 -7.60
CA VAL A 152 -1.64 -8.26 -6.54
C VAL A 152 -1.27 -7.64 -5.19
N GLY A 153 -2.26 -7.51 -4.30
CA GLY A 153 -2.04 -7.04 -2.94
C GLY A 153 -1.53 -8.17 -2.04
N VAL A 154 -0.54 -7.88 -1.21
CA VAL A 154 0.11 -8.85 -0.33
C VAL A 154 0.33 -8.25 1.04
N ASP A 155 0.01 -9.02 2.08
CA ASP A 155 0.45 -8.73 3.44
C ASP A 155 1.74 -9.52 3.71
N PRO A 156 2.91 -8.86 3.74
CA PRO A 156 4.19 -9.56 3.90
C PRO A 156 4.36 -10.15 5.30
N ALA A 157 3.69 -9.62 6.32
CA ALA A 157 3.82 -10.12 7.69
C ALA A 157 3.19 -11.51 7.85
N SER A 158 2.05 -11.74 7.20
CA SER A 158 1.37 -13.05 7.23
C SER A 158 1.64 -13.90 5.99
N GLY A 159 2.20 -13.31 4.94
CA GLY A 159 2.39 -13.98 3.66
C GLY A 159 1.08 -14.28 2.95
N THR A 160 0.03 -13.48 3.18
CA THR A 160 -1.28 -13.72 2.57
C THR A 160 -1.59 -12.72 1.46
N LEU A 161 -2.38 -13.19 0.49
CA LEU A 161 -2.93 -12.31 -0.55
C LEU A 161 -4.13 -11.55 -0.02
N LEU A 162 -4.28 -10.35 -0.52
CA LEU A 162 -5.38 -9.44 -0.13
C LEU A 162 -6.37 -9.22 -1.25
#